data_d81c85790c21c8ed46d13d31ff2f95df
#
_entry.id   d81c85790c21c8ed46d13d31ff2f95df
#
_cell.length_a   1.000
_cell.length_b   1.000
_cell.length_c   1.000
_cell.angle_alpha   90.00
_cell.angle_beta   90.00
_cell.angle_gamma   90.00
#
_symmetry.space_group_name_H-M   'P 1'
#
loop_
_entity.id
_entity.type
_entity.pdbx_description
1 polymer ?
#
loop_
_entity_poly.entity_id
_entity_poly.type
_entity_poly.pdbx_seq_one_letter_code
_entity_poly.pdbx_strand_id
1 'polypeptide(L)'
;MGDLEREKKQGFDWDYMADVLEKKAAAAKYQLPGFGLGAALFGFVARAVIKELGQEKGEALIKGAVEDFGRARGRRIASIVKDLGQPLTLKNWLIYSDIDSSNFDPHPDLDNDDLVVKAGECTFWNGSRELGVGEYSKIYCKYADYAILDGYNPDVKLVLHDRHHVGQPGHCTFRYIMKGSNK
;
A
#
# COMPACT_ATOMS: atom_id res chain seq x y z
N MET A 1 36.81 -12.22 21.76
CA MET A 1 35.74 -11.56 22.49
C MET A 1 34.55 -11.47 21.53
N GLY A 2 33.38 -11.95 21.92
CA GLY A 2 32.19 -11.84 21.07
C GLY A 2 31.62 -10.42 21.06
N ASP A 3 30.79 -10.08 20.06
CA ASP A 3 30.24 -8.73 19.88
C ASP A 3 29.54 -8.19 21.13
N LEU A 4 28.70 -9.03 21.78
CA LEU A 4 28.03 -8.65 23.03
C LEU A 4 29.00 -8.24 24.15
N GLU A 5 30.10 -8.97 24.32
CA GLU A 5 31.14 -8.68 25.33
C GLU A 5 31.91 -7.41 24.98
N ARG A 6 32.17 -7.19 23.67
CA ARG A 6 32.83 -6.00 23.16
C ARG A 6 31.97 -4.76 23.45
N GLU A 7 30.68 -4.79 23.08
CA GLU A 7 29.76 -3.65 23.27
C GLU A 7 29.63 -3.28 24.75
N LYS A 8 29.54 -4.26 25.64
CA LYS A 8 29.47 -3.99 27.07
C LYS A 8 30.75 -3.38 27.67
N LYS A 9 31.92 -3.74 27.15
CA LYS A 9 33.22 -3.34 27.72
C LYS A 9 33.86 -2.14 27.02
N GLN A 10 33.69 -2.03 25.71
CA GLN A 10 34.42 -1.06 24.87
C GLN A 10 33.48 -0.13 24.10
N GLY A 11 32.18 -0.48 23.94
CA GLY A 11 31.23 0.26 23.13
C GLY A 11 31.55 0.18 21.64
N PHE A 12 31.13 1.20 20.90
CA PHE A 12 31.31 1.35 19.44
C PHE A 12 32.54 2.23 19.14
N ASP A 13 33.29 1.85 18.09
CA ASP A 13 34.30 2.67 17.43
C ASP A 13 34.10 2.59 15.91
N TRP A 14 34.93 3.35 15.14
CA TRP A 14 34.78 3.38 13.67
C TRP A 14 35.11 2.05 12.99
N ASP A 15 36.01 1.25 13.52
CA ASP A 15 36.34 -0.06 12.96
C ASP A 15 35.15 -1.03 13.14
N TYR A 16 34.50 -0.99 14.28
CA TYR A 16 33.30 -1.78 14.54
C TYR A 16 32.11 -1.31 13.70
N MET A 17 31.97 0.03 13.48
CA MET A 17 30.98 0.61 12.57
C MET A 17 31.21 0.23 11.12
N ALA A 18 32.43 0.10 10.67
CA ALA A 18 32.74 -0.35 9.30
C ALA A 18 32.19 -1.77 9.04
N ASP A 19 32.37 -2.69 10.01
CA ASP A 19 31.79 -4.05 9.94
C ASP A 19 30.26 -4.02 9.89
N VAL A 20 29.61 -3.15 10.67
CA VAL A 20 28.15 -2.95 10.62
C VAL A 20 27.71 -2.51 9.23
N LEU A 21 28.39 -1.52 8.62
CA LEU A 21 28.03 -0.98 7.31
C LEU A 21 28.18 -2.02 6.19
N GLU A 22 29.28 -2.79 6.23
CA GLU A 22 29.51 -3.88 5.28
C GLU A 22 28.40 -4.96 5.38
N LYS A 23 28.11 -5.42 6.57
CA LYS A 23 27.10 -6.49 6.80
C LYS A 23 25.67 -6.01 6.55
N LYS A 24 25.38 -4.72 6.74
CA LYS A 24 24.04 -4.16 6.52
C LYS A 24 23.56 -4.32 5.08
N ALA A 25 24.43 -4.16 4.10
CA ALA A 25 24.09 -4.36 2.70
C ALA A 25 23.67 -5.83 2.41
N ALA A 26 24.39 -6.79 2.97
CA ALA A 26 24.07 -8.21 2.85
C ALA A 26 22.79 -8.60 3.60
N ALA A 27 22.42 -7.84 4.63
CA ALA A 27 21.20 -8.04 5.42
C ALA A 27 19.95 -7.34 4.84
N ALA A 28 20.04 -6.70 3.67
CA ALA A 28 18.92 -6.00 3.04
C ALA A 28 17.68 -6.90 2.84
N LYS A 29 17.88 -8.20 2.61
CA LYS A 29 16.80 -9.21 2.49
C LYS A 29 15.92 -9.36 3.74
N TYR A 30 16.38 -8.87 4.89
CA TYR A 30 15.60 -8.88 6.14
C TYR A 30 14.86 -7.56 6.40
N GLN A 31 15.00 -6.58 5.50
CA GLN A 31 14.34 -5.30 5.64
C GLN A 31 12.92 -5.37 5.09
N LEU A 32 11.97 -4.79 5.81
CA LEU A 32 10.63 -4.58 5.28
C LEU A 32 10.62 -3.32 4.41
N PRO A 33 9.99 -3.36 3.21
CA PRO A 33 9.75 -2.17 2.40
C PRO A 33 8.97 -1.10 3.20
N GLY A 34 9.24 0.18 2.95
CA GLY A 34 8.58 1.28 3.65
C GLY A 34 7.05 1.23 3.55
N PHE A 35 6.51 0.80 2.42
CA PHE A 35 5.08 0.59 2.24
C PHE A 35 4.54 -0.54 3.15
N GLY A 36 5.28 -1.62 3.33
CA GLY A 36 4.94 -2.71 4.25
C GLY A 36 5.01 -2.30 5.72
N LEU A 37 6.00 -1.48 6.11
CA LEU A 37 6.09 -0.92 7.47
C LEU A 37 4.93 0.02 7.76
N GLY A 38 4.55 0.88 6.79
CA GLY A 38 3.37 1.74 6.90
C GLY A 38 2.07 0.94 7.07
N ALA A 39 1.93 -0.16 6.32
CA ALA A 39 0.81 -1.09 6.45
C ALA A 39 0.74 -1.74 7.83
N ALA A 40 1.88 -2.16 8.36
CA ALA A 40 1.94 -2.74 9.69
C ALA A 40 1.58 -1.71 10.77
N LEU A 41 2.13 -0.49 10.71
CA LEU A 41 1.76 0.58 11.63
C LEU A 41 0.25 0.84 11.61
N PHE A 42 -0.33 0.97 10.39
CA PHE A 42 -1.78 1.11 10.25
C PHE A 42 -2.53 -0.07 10.89
N GLY A 43 -2.08 -1.30 10.69
CA GLY A 43 -2.68 -2.49 11.28
C GLY A 43 -2.65 -2.49 12.81
N PHE A 44 -1.55 -2.04 13.43
CA PHE A 44 -1.48 -1.89 14.89
C PHE A 44 -2.47 -0.83 15.39
N VAL A 45 -2.56 0.33 14.72
CA VAL A 45 -3.53 1.38 15.06
C VAL A 45 -4.96 0.88 14.91
N ALA A 46 -5.29 0.24 13.77
CA ALA A 46 -6.61 -0.32 13.51
C ALA A 46 -7.01 -1.35 14.57
N ARG A 47 -6.09 -2.24 14.94
CA ARG A 47 -6.28 -3.22 16.02
C ARG A 47 -6.60 -2.54 17.35
N ALA A 48 -5.86 -1.49 17.72
CA ALA A 48 -6.08 -0.77 18.95
C ALA A 48 -7.46 -0.08 18.96
N VAL A 49 -7.85 0.56 17.87
CA VAL A 49 -9.16 1.22 17.72
C VAL A 49 -10.30 0.20 17.82
N ILE A 50 -10.19 -0.94 17.12
CA ILE A 50 -11.21 -1.99 17.17
C ILE A 50 -11.30 -2.62 18.57
N LYS A 51 -10.16 -2.82 19.23
CA LYS A 51 -10.14 -3.35 20.60
C LYS A 51 -10.87 -2.43 21.58
N GLU A 52 -10.73 -1.12 21.43
CA GLU A 52 -11.34 -0.12 22.30
C GLU A 52 -12.84 0.08 22.02
N LEU A 53 -13.22 0.20 20.72
CA LEU A 53 -14.55 0.61 20.32
C LEU A 53 -15.48 -0.55 19.89
N GLY A 54 -14.93 -1.76 19.79
CA GLY A 54 -15.59 -2.89 19.14
C GLY A 54 -15.50 -2.84 17.61
N GLN A 55 -15.78 -3.98 16.98
CA GLN A 55 -15.59 -4.18 15.53
C GLN A 55 -16.34 -3.14 14.69
N GLU A 56 -17.63 -2.96 14.91
CA GLU A 56 -18.49 -2.11 14.09
C GLU A 56 -18.11 -0.64 14.18
N LYS A 57 -18.04 -0.10 15.39
CA LYS A 57 -17.67 1.32 15.60
C LYS A 57 -16.24 1.59 15.22
N GLY A 58 -15.33 0.68 15.56
CA GLY A 58 -13.91 0.80 15.23
C GLY A 58 -13.69 0.81 13.73
N GLU A 59 -14.30 -0.12 12.98
CA GLU A 59 -14.19 -0.15 11.53
C GLU A 59 -14.82 1.08 10.87
N ALA A 60 -15.95 1.59 11.38
CA ALA A 60 -16.56 2.80 10.87
C ALA A 60 -15.67 4.03 11.01
N LEU A 61 -14.99 4.17 12.16
CA LEU A 61 -14.03 5.25 12.38
C LEU A 61 -12.81 5.14 11.46
N ILE A 62 -12.25 3.95 11.35
CA ILE A 62 -11.09 3.68 10.47
C ILE A 62 -11.46 3.93 9.01
N LYS A 63 -12.65 3.48 8.57
CA LYS A 63 -13.18 3.74 7.22
C LYS A 63 -13.16 5.23 6.91
N GLY A 64 -13.72 6.07 7.76
CA GLY A 64 -13.72 7.52 7.56
C GLY A 64 -12.31 8.08 7.35
N ALA A 65 -11.37 7.72 8.22
CA ALA A 65 -9.98 8.16 8.12
C ALA A 65 -9.30 7.67 6.82
N VAL A 66 -9.53 6.41 6.43
CA VAL A 66 -8.97 5.83 5.19
C VAL A 66 -9.55 6.51 3.95
N GLU A 67 -10.85 6.78 3.93
CA GLU A 67 -11.49 7.49 2.83
C GLU A 67 -11.00 8.93 2.70
N ASP A 68 -10.81 9.64 3.82
CA ASP A 68 -10.28 11.00 3.81
C ASP A 68 -8.83 11.04 3.31
N PHE A 69 -8.00 10.11 3.79
CA PHE A 69 -6.63 9.93 3.31
C PHE A 69 -6.60 9.57 1.82
N GLY A 70 -7.44 8.63 1.38
CA GLY A 70 -7.55 8.22 -0.02
C GLY A 70 -7.92 9.40 -0.92
N ARG A 71 -8.97 10.16 -0.57
CA ARG A 71 -9.37 11.37 -1.31
C ARG A 71 -8.27 12.44 -1.34
N ALA A 72 -7.53 12.61 -0.24
CA ALA A 72 -6.41 13.55 -0.21
C ALA A 72 -5.29 13.13 -1.19
N ARG A 73 -4.94 11.84 -1.24
CA ARG A 73 -3.99 11.28 -2.22
C ARG A 73 -4.48 11.51 -3.65
N GLY A 74 -5.74 11.16 -3.94
CA GLY A 74 -6.33 11.35 -5.25
C GLY A 74 -6.29 12.81 -5.71
N ARG A 75 -6.65 13.77 -4.85
CA ARG A 75 -6.55 15.21 -5.15
C ARG A 75 -5.11 15.65 -5.43
N ARG A 76 -4.14 15.12 -4.68
CA ARG A 76 -2.72 15.41 -4.94
C ARG A 76 -2.29 14.95 -6.32
N ILE A 77 -2.65 13.72 -6.72
CA ILE A 77 -2.34 13.19 -8.06
C ILE A 77 -3.05 14.02 -9.13
N ALA A 78 -4.32 14.37 -8.93
CA ALA A 78 -5.08 15.22 -9.84
C ALA A 78 -4.43 16.60 -10.03
N SER A 79 -3.91 17.21 -8.95
CA SER A 79 -3.17 18.47 -9.04
C SER A 79 -1.93 18.34 -9.91
N ILE A 80 -1.11 17.32 -9.69
CA ILE A 80 0.11 17.07 -10.48
C ILE A 80 -0.24 16.92 -11.99
N VAL A 81 -1.26 16.13 -12.29
CA VAL A 81 -1.69 15.91 -13.69
C VAL A 81 -2.15 17.20 -14.35
N LYS A 82 -2.93 18.03 -13.64
CA LYS A 82 -3.40 19.35 -14.12
C LYS A 82 -2.24 20.33 -14.29
N ASP A 83 -1.31 20.39 -13.37
CA ASP A 83 -0.15 21.28 -13.43
C ASP A 83 0.75 20.95 -14.63
N LEU A 84 0.73 19.69 -15.09
CA LEU A 84 1.38 19.23 -16.32
C LEU A 84 0.54 19.47 -17.59
N GLY A 85 -0.62 20.14 -17.49
CA GLY A 85 -1.52 20.39 -18.61
C GLY A 85 -2.21 19.14 -19.17
N GLN A 86 -2.29 18.05 -18.38
CA GLN A 86 -2.84 16.78 -18.82
C GLN A 86 -4.29 16.59 -18.32
N PRO A 87 -5.15 15.88 -19.09
CA PRO A 87 -6.50 15.55 -18.66
C PRO A 87 -6.49 14.45 -17.57
N LEU A 88 -7.51 14.46 -16.70
CA LEU A 88 -7.66 13.46 -15.62
C LEU A 88 -8.25 12.15 -16.18
N THR A 89 -7.46 11.39 -16.93
CA THR A 89 -7.82 10.10 -17.52
C THR A 89 -7.31 8.93 -16.69
N LEU A 90 -7.84 7.71 -16.92
CA LEU A 90 -7.30 6.47 -16.34
C LEU A 90 -5.81 6.27 -16.72
N LYS A 91 -5.42 6.58 -17.97
CA LYS A 91 -4.02 6.53 -18.41
C LYS A 91 -3.12 7.41 -17.53
N ASN A 92 -3.53 8.67 -17.31
CA ASN A 92 -2.73 9.59 -16.48
C ASN A 92 -2.77 9.22 -15.00
N TRP A 93 -3.84 8.61 -14.50
CA TRP A 93 -3.86 7.97 -13.19
C TRP A 93 -2.74 6.93 -13.06
N LEU A 94 -2.62 6.00 -14.00
CA LEU A 94 -1.60 4.95 -13.98
C LEU A 94 -0.17 5.51 -14.06
N ILE A 95 0.04 6.56 -14.88
CA ILE A 95 1.35 7.18 -15.08
C ILE A 95 1.82 7.94 -13.82
N TYR A 96 0.92 8.69 -13.17
CA TYR A 96 1.25 9.61 -12.09
C TYR A 96 0.82 9.11 -10.70
N SER A 97 0.53 7.82 -10.58
CA SER A 97 0.26 7.17 -9.29
C SER A 97 1.37 7.48 -8.29
N ASP A 98 1.00 7.70 -7.04
CA ASP A 98 1.91 8.09 -5.96
C ASP A 98 2.58 6.89 -5.25
N ILE A 99 2.36 5.68 -5.74
CA ILE A 99 3.00 4.46 -5.25
C ILE A 99 3.77 3.80 -6.39
N ASP A 100 5.00 3.41 -6.11
CA ASP A 100 5.82 2.62 -7.02
C ASP A 100 5.16 1.27 -7.28
N SER A 101 4.95 0.95 -8.57
CA SER A 101 4.32 -0.29 -9.02
C SER A 101 5.08 -1.55 -8.59
N SER A 102 6.39 -1.46 -8.32
CA SER A 102 7.19 -2.57 -7.78
C SER A 102 6.66 -3.12 -6.46
N ASN A 103 5.82 -2.35 -5.74
CA ASN A 103 5.15 -2.82 -4.53
C ASN A 103 4.05 -3.86 -4.78
N PHE A 104 3.61 -4.05 -6.02
CA PHE A 104 2.42 -4.84 -6.35
C PHE A 104 2.64 -5.93 -7.40
N ASP A 105 3.79 -5.96 -8.07
CA ASP A 105 4.04 -6.86 -9.21
C ASP A 105 2.83 -6.90 -10.18
N PRO A 106 2.49 -5.78 -10.86
CA PRO A 106 1.27 -5.65 -11.61
C PRO A 106 1.34 -6.34 -12.97
N HIS A 107 0.31 -7.12 -13.27
CA HIS A 107 0.09 -7.79 -14.56
C HIS A 107 -1.17 -7.23 -15.22
N PRO A 108 -1.06 -6.20 -16.07
CA PRO A 108 -2.20 -5.59 -16.76
C PRO A 108 -2.70 -6.49 -17.90
N ASP A 109 -4.02 -6.49 -18.10
CA ASP A 109 -4.73 -7.16 -19.18
C ASP A 109 -5.94 -6.31 -19.62
N LEU A 110 -6.53 -6.61 -20.77
CA LEU A 110 -7.74 -5.98 -21.27
C LEU A 110 -8.84 -7.02 -21.40
N ASP A 111 -9.98 -6.73 -20.79
CA ASP A 111 -11.17 -7.57 -20.90
C ASP A 111 -12.37 -6.70 -21.30
N ASN A 112 -12.84 -6.88 -22.54
CA ASN A 112 -13.91 -6.06 -23.13
C ASN A 112 -13.67 -4.55 -23.00
N ASP A 113 -12.44 -4.10 -23.32
CA ASP A 113 -11.94 -2.71 -23.22
C ASP A 113 -11.83 -2.17 -21.78
N ASP A 114 -12.13 -2.97 -20.75
CA ASP A 114 -11.81 -2.62 -19.37
C ASP A 114 -10.35 -2.95 -19.08
N LEU A 115 -9.69 -2.11 -18.28
CA LEU A 115 -8.39 -2.45 -17.74
C LEU A 115 -8.57 -3.38 -16.54
N VAL A 116 -7.99 -4.56 -16.63
CA VAL A 116 -7.88 -5.52 -15.52
C VAL A 116 -6.42 -5.63 -15.10
N VAL A 117 -6.13 -5.40 -13.84
CA VAL A 117 -4.77 -5.54 -13.30
C VAL A 117 -4.79 -6.62 -12.23
N LYS A 118 -4.00 -7.66 -12.44
CA LYS A 118 -3.73 -8.67 -11.41
C LYS A 118 -2.43 -8.26 -10.71
N ALA A 119 -2.49 -8.03 -9.42
CA ALA A 119 -1.31 -7.84 -8.60
C ALA A 119 -0.81 -9.20 -8.13
N GLY A 120 0.48 -9.46 -8.32
CA GLY A 120 1.17 -10.64 -7.82
C GLY A 120 1.40 -10.52 -6.32
N GLU A 121 2.62 -10.22 -5.91
CA GLU A 121 2.91 -9.95 -4.50
C GLU A 121 2.55 -8.50 -4.11
N CYS A 122 2.11 -8.33 -2.86
CA CYS A 122 1.80 -7.02 -2.30
C CYS A 122 2.66 -6.77 -1.04
N THR A 123 3.59 -5.82 -1.12
CA THR A 123 4.47 -5.48 0.01
C THR A 123 3.69 -4.95 1.21
N PHE A 124 2.53 -4.29 0.98
CA PHE A 124 1.60 -3.85 2.02
C PHE A 124 1.09 -5.04 2.85
N TRP A 125 0.56 -6.06 2.15
CA TRP A 125 0.07 -7.27 2.78
C TRP A 125 1.19 -8.05 3.47
N ASN A 126 2.30 -8.28 2.78
CA ASN A 126 3.41 -9.07 3.30
C ASN A 126 3.98 -8.47 4.58
N GLY A 127 4.25 -7.16 4.62
CA GLY A 127 4.78 -6.49 5.80
C GLY A 127 3.82 -6.51 6.99
N SER A 128 2.53 -6.27 6.76
CA SER A 128 1.53 -6.30 7.84
C SER A 128 1.29 -7.72 8.37
N ARG A 129 1.34 -8.73 7.50
CA ARG A 129 1.20 -10.14 7.88
C ARG A 129 2.39 -10.61 8.71
N GLU A 130 3.60 -10.25 8.32
CA GLU A 130 4.83 -10.62 9.03
C GLU A 130 4.81 -10.14 10.48
N LEU A 131 4.22 -8.98 10.74
CA LEU A 131 4.06 -8.41 12.08
C LEU A 131 2.72 -8.79 12.77
N GLY A 132 1.96 -9.73 12.21
CA GLY A 132 0.77 -10.30 12.83
C GLY A 132 -0.45 -9.37 12.86
N VAL A 133 -0.52 -8.38 11.95
CA VAL A 133 -1.62 -7.41 11.88
C VAL A 133 -2.31 -7.33 10.51
N GLY A 134 -2.06 -8.30 9.63
CA GLY A 134 -2.59 -8.31 8.25
C GLY A 134 -4.11 -8.18 8.19
N GLU A 135 -4.86 -8.87 9.07
CA GLU A 135 -6.32 -8.81 9.05
C GLU A 135 -6.86 -7.40 9.34
N TYR A 136 -6.20 -6.63 10.18
CA TYR A 136 -6.55 -5.24 10.46
C TYR A 136 -6.13 -4.30 9.32
N SER A 137 -5.00 -4.57 8.68
CA SER A 137 -4.51 -3.79 7.55
C SER A 137 -5.40 -3.94 6.31
N LYS A 138 -6.12 -5.05 6.13
CA LYS A 138 -7.11 -5.23 5.05
C LYS A 138 -8.21 -4.18 5.05
N ILE A 139 -8.49 -3.54 6.20
CA ILE A 139 -9.48 -2.46 6.27
C ILE A 139 -9.05 -1.29 5.37
N TYR A 140 -7.76 -1.01 5.28
CA TYR A 140 -7.24 -0.03 4.33
C TYR A 140 -7.61 -0.40 2.88
N CYS A 141 -7.27 -1.60 2.44
CA CYS A 141 -7.54 -2.06 1.07
C CYS A 141 -9.03 -2.10 0.73
N LYS A 142 -9.90 -2.22 1.74
CA LYS A 142 -11.35 -2.25 1.54
C LYS A 142 -11.91 -0.90 1.06
N TYR A 143 -11.26 0.21 1.41
CA TYR A 143 -11.80 1.56 1.20
C TYR A 143 -10.86 2.49 0.42
N ALA A 144 -9.54 2.32 0.54
CA ALA A 144 -8.57 3.30 0.05
C ALA A 144 -8.63 3.51 -1.46
N ASP A 145 -8.60 2.44 -2.26
CA ASP A 145 -8.49 2.55 -3.71
C ASP A 145 -9.70 3.24 -4.34
N TYR A 146 -10.89 2.97 -3.81
CA TYR A 146 -12.11 3.67 -4.23
C TYR A 146 -12.04 5.16 -3.89
N ALA A 147 -11.60 5.51 -2.69
CA ALA A 147 -11.51 6.89 -2.24
C ALA A 147 -10.39 7.67 -2.98
N ILE A 148 -9.30 7.01 -3.34
CA ILE A 148 -8.23 7.63 -4.13
C ILE A 148 -8.76 8.03 -5.50
N LEU A 149 -9.46 7.12 -6.20
CA LEU A 149 -10.06 7.41 -7.50
C LEU A 149 -11.13 8.49 -7.42
N ASP A 150 -11.99 8.47 -6.40
CA ASP A 150 -12.96 9.51 -6.14
C ASP A 150 -12.31 10.90 -5.97
N GLY A 151 -11.19 10.95 -5.26
CA GLY A 151 -10.40 12.18 -5.11
C GLY A 151 -9.65 12.61 -6.38
N TYR A 152 -9.29 11.66 -7.25
CA TYR A 152 -8.61 11.95 -8.50
C TYR A 152 -9.58 12.42 -9.59
N ASN A 153 -10.52 11.59 -9.97
CA ASN A 153 -11.57 11.86 -10.94
C ASN A 153 -12.74 10.88 -10.72
N PRO A 154 -13.92 11.36 -10.30
CA PRO A 154 -15.06 10.50 -10.02
C PRO A 154 -15.62 9.76 -11.26
N ASP A 155 -15.16 10.07 -12.47
CA ASP A 155 -15.53 9.34 -13.69
C ASP A 155 -14.63 8.11 -13.94
N VAL A 156 -13.45 8.02 -13.29
CA VAL A 156 -12.64 6.81 -13.25
C VAL A 156 -13.17 5.92 -12.14
N LYS A 157 -13.63 4.72 -12.48
CA LYS A 157 -14.25 3.78 -11.53
C LYS A 157 -13.42 2.53 -11.36
N LEU A 158 -13.22 2.14 -10.12
CA LEU A 158 -12.83 0.80 -9.73
C LEU A 158 -14.11 -0.01 -9.52
N VAL A 159 -14.45 -0.91 -10.44
CA VAL A 159 -15.70 -1.70 -10.38
C VAL A 159 -15.50 -3.07 -9.76
N LEU A 160 -14.25 -3.54 -9.65
CA LEU A 160 -13.88 -4.75 -8.94
C LEU A 160 -12.55 -4.54 -8.23
N HIS A 161 -12.51 -4.88 -6.96
CA HIS A 161 -11.28 -5.09 -6.20
C HIS A 161 -11.40 -6.42 -5.45
N ASP A 162 -11.01 -7.50 -6.10
CA ASP A 162 -10.85 -8.80 -5.46
C ASP A 162 -9.50 -8.84 -4.74
N ARG A 163 -9.54 -8.86 -3.42
CA ARG A 163 -8.38 -8.79 -2.52
C ARG A 163 -7.71 -10.15 -2.27
N HIS A 164 -8.21 -11.21 -2.88
CA HIS A 164 -7.68 -12.56 -2.72
C HIS A 164 -7.75 -13.31 -4.05
N HIS A 165 -7.16 -12.72 -5.07
CA HIS A 165 -7.16 -13.32 -6.40
C HIS A 165 -6.90 -14.83 -6.36
N VAL A 166 -7.87 -15.61 -6.87
CA VAL A 166 -7.77 -17.09 -6.93
C VAL A 166 -7.46 -17.74 -5.56
N GLY A 167 -7.94 -17.15 -4.47
CA GLY A 167 -7.70 -17.70 -3.12
C GLY A 167 -6.27 -17.53 -2.60
N GLN A 168 -5.47 -16.70 -3.24
CA GLN A 168 -4.09 -16.40 -2.83
C GLN A 168 -4.06 -15.12 -2.01
N PRO A 169 -3.86 -15.17 -0.68
CA PRO A 169 -3.74 -13.98 0.16
C PRO A 169 -2.57 -13.09 -0.29
N GLY A 170 -2.84 -11.78 -0.40
CA GLY A 170 -1.85 -10.81 -0.87
C GLY A 170 -1.83 -10.60 -2.37
N HIS A 171 -2.61 -11.37 -3.12
CA HIS A 171 -2.83 -11.18 -4.55
C HIS A 171 -4.20 -10.52 -4.76
N CYS A 172 -4.24 -9.49 -5.61
CA CYS A 172 -5.44 -8.71 -5.85
C CYS A 172 -5.77 -8.65 -7.36
N THR A 173 -7.06 -8.49 -7.68
CA THR A 173 -7.49 -8.17 -9.03
C THR A 173 -8.28 -6.87 -8.98
N PHE A 174 -7.90 -5.93 -9.83
CA PHE A 174 -8.56 -4.64 -9.99
C PHE A 174 -9.17 -4.57 -11.38
N ARG A 175 -10.39 -4.04 -11.49
CA ARG A 175 -11.02 -3.70 -12.78
C ARG A 175 -11.40 -2.24 -12.79
N TYR A 176 -10.86 -1.52 -13.77
CA TYR A 176 -11.06 -0.09 -13.93
C TYR A 176 -11.84 0.21 -15.21
N ILE A 177 -12.79 1.14 -15.12
CA ILE A 177 -13.54 1.67 -16.25
C ILE A 177 -13.58 3.19 -16.22
N MET A 178 -13.84 3.82 -17.39
CA MET A 178 -14.25 5.22 -17.46
C MET A 178 -15.78 5.29 -17.53
N LYS A 179 -16.39 6.19 -16.75
CA LYS A 179 -17.82 6.46 -16.83
C LYS A 179 -18.17 7.02 -18.23
N GLY A 180 -19.18 6.45 -18.88
CA GLY A 180 -19.58 6.85 -20.23
C GLY A 180 -18.88 6.07 -21.36
N SER A 181 -17.99 5.11 -21.07
CA SER A 181 -17.68 4.07 -22.04
C SER A 181 -18.97 3.24 -22.24
N ASN A 182 -19.58 3.36 -23.43
CA ASN A 182 -20.80 2.66 -23.76
C ASN A 182 -20.55 1.14 -23.73
N LYS A 183 -21.06 0.49 -22.72
CA LYS A 183 -21.24 -0.95 -22.68
C LYS A 183 -22.66 -1.28 -22.27
#